data_57f84705f55d4d324a0f78575f3da611
#
_entry.id   57f84705f55d4d324a0f78575f3da611
#
_cell.length_a   1.000
_cell.length_b   1.000
_cell.length_c   1.000
_cell.angle_alpha   90.00
_cell.angle_beta   90.00
_cell.angle_gamma   90.00
#
_symmetry.space_group_name_H-M   'P 1'
#
loop_
_entity.id
_entity.type
_entity.pdbx_description
1 polymer ?
#
loop_
_entity_poly.entity_id
_entity_poly.type
_entity_poly.pdbx_seq_one_letter_code
_entity_poly.pdbx_strand_id
1 'polypeptide(L)'
;MVATKTDTTKKTKAASKPAKNEVGIYSLSGKQTGTEKLQKEMFEHADNPALIAQYVRVYLHNQRQGTASAQTRSEVTGTTQKVYRQKGTGRARHGAAKANLFRGGGVTFGPKPRTFSLSLNKKQKKQALFIALSQKAHSKNIRVLDTTEIGKEPKTKKIVAFLKATDLNDKKVLFVLSKVEKNPFVLSTQNIQKVDVIQASTINPYEVLNHSELIFVDDAKST
;
A
#
# COMPACT_ATOMS: atom_id res chain seq x y z
N MET A 1 -54.26 38.84 -29.48
CA MET A 1 -53.62 37.54 -29.46
C MET A 1 -52.26 37.70 -28.78
N VAL A 2 -52.18 37.29 -27.52
CA VAL A 2 -50.96 37.42 -26.72
C VAL A 2 -50.43 36.02 -26.51
N ALA A 3 -49.21 35.79 -27.01
CA ALA A 3 -48.53 34.49 -26.92
C ALA A 3 -47.79 34.40 -25.58
N THR A 4 -48.19 33.49 -24.71
CA THR A 4 -47.55 33.14 -23.45
C THR A 4 -46.34 32.25 -23.72
N LYS A 5 -45.12 32.74 -23.39
CA LYS A 5 -43.88 31.94 -23.34
C LYS A 5 -43.89 31.10 -22.07
N THR A 6 -43.84 29.78 -22.21
CA THR A 6 -43.64 28.84 -21.14
C THR A 6 -42.15 28.70 -20.85
N ASP A 7 -41.68 29.26 -19.74
CA ASP A 7 -40.33 29.04 -19.18
C ASP A 7 -40.25 27.62 -18.60
N THR A 8 -39.48 26.79 -19.28
CA THR A 8 -39.14 25.43 -18.78
C THR A 8 -37.88 25.54 -17.90
N THR A 9 -38.06 25.82 -16.64
CA THR A 9 -37.00 25.75 -15.63
C THR A 9 -36.56 24.29 -15.43
N LYS A 10 -35.44 23.93 -16.03
CA LYS A 10 -34.70 22.70 -15.69
C LYS A 10 -34.28 22.74 -14.23
N LYS A 11 -34.98 22.09 -13.33
CA LYS A 11 -34.55 21.78 -11.96
C LYS A 11 -33.31 20.89 -12.03
N THR A 12 -32.15 21.46 -11.82
CA THR A 12 -30.91 20.69 -11.49
C THR A 12 -31.18 19.93 -10.19
N LYS A 13 -31.29 18.61 -10.26
CA LYS A 13 -31.35 17.73 -9.10
C LYS A 13 -30.07 17.92 -8.28
N ALA A 14 -30.21 18.51 -7.09
CA ALA A 14 -29.15 18.52 -6.10
C ALA A 14 -28.71 17.08 -5.80
N ALA A 15 -27.41 16.79 -5.90
CA ALA A 15 -26.86 15.48 -5.63
C ALA A 15 -27.18 15.08 -4.18
N SER A 16 -28.02 14.08 -4.00
CA SER A 16 -28.32 13.49 -2.70
C SER A 16 -27.07 12.80 -2.14
N LYS A 17 -26.79 13.00 -0.82
CA LYS A 17 -25.70 12.28 -0.16
C LYS A 17 -25.89 10.77 -0.34
N PRO A 18 -24.84 10.03 -0.78
CA PRO A 18 -24.95 8.60 -1.05
C PRO A 18 -25.37 7.81 0.20
N ALA A 19 -26.22 6.81 0.01
CA ALA A 19 -26.62 5.84 1.03
C ALA A 19 -25.40 5.01 1.51
N LYS A 20 -25.55 4.19 2.57
CA LYS A 20 -24.44 3.47 3.21
C LYS A 20 -23.52 2.68 2.26
N ASN A 21 -24.02 2.21 1.11
CA ASN A 21 -23.32 1.36 0.15
C ASN A 21 -23.27 1.98 -1.25
N GLU A 22 -23.43 3.28 -1.37
CA GLU A 22 -23.34 4.00 -2.63
C GLU A 22 -22.08 4.86 -2.66
N VAL A 23 -21.38 4.82 -3.79
CA VAL A 23 -20.14 5.57 -4.04
C VAL A 23 -20.38 6.54 -5.17
N GLY A 24 -19.85 7.76 -5.04
CA GLY A 24 -19.93 8.77 -6.08
C GLY A 24 -19.01 8.46 -7.25
N ILE A 25 -19.53 8.61 -8.47
CA ILE A 25 -18.75 8.60 -9.71
C ILE A 25 -18.36 10.04 -10.02
N TYR A 26 -17.08 10.27 -10.27
CA TYR A 26 -16.51 11.59 -10.55
C TYR A 26 -15.90 11.63 -11.95
N SER A 27 -16.09 12.74 -12.65
CA SER A 27 -15.34 13.03 -13.87
C SER A 27 -13.95 13.61 -13.53
N LEU A 28 -13.06 13.68 -14.50
CA LEU A 28 -11.72 14.32 -14.34
C LEU A 28 -11.80 15.81 -13.96
N SER A 29 -12.91 16.46 -14.21
CA SER A 29 -13.16 17.84 -13.76
C SER A 29 -13.49 17.97 -12.27
N GLY A 30 -13.60 16.82 -11.53
CA GLY A 30 -13.98 16.78 -10.11
C GLY A 30 -15.49 16.88 -9.87
N LYS A 31 -16.31 16.90 -10.91
CA LYS A 31 -17.78 16.93 -10.78
C LYS A 31 -18.32 15.51 -10.57
N GLN A 32 -19.23 15.36 -9.63
CA GLN A 32 -19.95 14.11 -9.44
C GLN A 32 -20.97 13.93 -10.55
N THR A 33 -20.79 12.87 -11.35
CA THR A 33 -21.66 12.53 -12.50
C THR A 33 -22.77 11.54 -12.12
N GLY A 34 -22.53 10.71 -11.10
CA GLY A 34 -23.47 9.69 -10.68
C GLY A 34 -23.15 9.06 -9.35
N THR A 35 -23.92 8.03 -9.01
CA THR A 35 -23.65 7.17 -7.85
C THR A 35 -23.80 5.71 -8.28
N GLU A 36 -23.01 4.84 -7.66
CA GLU A 36 -23.03 3.41 -7.94
C GLU A 36 -23.06 2.60 -6.65
N LYS A 37 -23.71 1.45 -6.69
CA LYS A 37 -23.83 0.54 -5.55
C LYS A 37 -22.63 -0.42 -5.50
N LEU A 38 -21.99 -0.48 -4.34
CA LEU A 38 -20.93 -1.46 -4.07
C LEU A 38 -21.51 -2.86 -3.85
N GLN A 39 -20.76 -3.88 -4.23
CA GLN A 39 -21.13 -5.28 -4.03
C GLN A 39 -21.09 -5.62 -2.53
N LYS A 40 -22.20 -6.07 -1.96
CA LYS A 40 -22.32 -6.40 -0.53
C LYS A 40 -21.31 -7.45 -0.07
N GLU A 41 -21.03 -8.44 -0.91
CA GLU A 41 -20.10 -9.53 -0.61
C GLU A 41 -18.65 -9.07 -0.38
N MET A 42 -18.26 -7.88 -0.87
CA MET A 42 -16.90 -7.36 -0.74
C MET A 42 -16.81 -6.20 0.25
N PHE A 43 -17.90 -5.47 0.48
CA PHE A 43 -17.88 -4.20 1.22
C PHE A 43 -18.75 -4.18 2.48
N GLU A 44 -19.41 -5.31 2.84
CA GLU A 44 -20.22 -5.44 4.06
C GLU A 44 -19.68 -6.56 4.98
N HIS A 45 -18.42 -6.49 5.38
CA HIS A 45 -17.86 -7.42 6.36
C HIS A 45 -17.77 -6.80 7.75
N ALA A 46 -18.03 -7.63 8.78
CA ALA A 46 -17.83 -7.23 10.17
C ALA A 46 -16.36 -6.91 10.43
N ASP A 47 -16.10 -5.89 11.23
CA ASP A 47 -14.75 -5.46 11.57
C ASP A 47 -14.04 -6.50 12.44
N ASN A 48 -12.77 -6.80 12.10
CA ASN A 48 -11.90 -7.70 12.86
C ASN A 48 -10.47 -7.12 12.90
N PRO A 49 -10.19 -6.23 13.86
CA PRO A 49 -8.90 -5.56 13.96
C PRO A 49 -7.75 -6.53 14.24
N ALA A 50 -8.02 -7.65 14.92
CA ALA A 50 -7.00 -8.66 15.21
C ALA A 50 -6.48 -9.31 13.92
N LEU A 51 -7.37 -9.68 12.99
CA LEU A 51 -6.98 -10.26 11.70
C LEU A 51 -6.21 -9.25 10.83
N ILE A 52 -6.64 -7.98 10.82
CA ILE A 52 -5.94 -6.92 10.10
C ILE A 52 -4.53 -6.72 10.68
N ALA A 53 -4.38 -6.60 11.99
CA ALA A 53 -3.08 -6.47 12.65
C ALA A 53 -2.15 -7.65 12.33
N GLN A 54 -2.68 -8.87 12.37
CA GLN A 54 -1.93 -10.06 11.98
C GLN A 54 -1.50 -10.01 10.51
N TYR A 55 -2.36 -9.59 9.60
CA TYR A 55 -2.02 -9.46 8.17
C TYR A 55 -0.91 -8.43 7.96
N VAL A 56 -1.04 -7.23 8.54
CA VAL A 56 -0.03 -6.16 8.44
C VAL A 56 1.31 -6.62 8.99
N ARG A 57 1.32 -7.30 10.14
CA ARG A 57 2.54 -7.88 10.73
C ARG A 57 3.21 -8.87 9.76
N VAL A 58 2.45 -9.78 9.16
CA VAL A 58 2.97 -10.77 8.21
C VAL A 58 3.51 -10.06 6.95
N TYR A 59 2.79 -9.10 6.42
CA TYR A 59 3.19 -8.33 5.24
C TYR A 59 4.51 -7.61 5.46
N LEU A 60 4.62 -6.80 6.52
CA LEU A 60 5.84 -6.05 6.84
C LEU A 60 7.02 -6.97 7.19
N HIS A 61 6.75 -8.11 7.86
CA HIS A 61 7.78 -9.07 8.19
C HIS A 61 8.40 -9.72 6.94
N ASN A 62 7.57 -10.03 5.94
CA ASN A 62 8.01 -10.64 4.69
C ASN A 62 8.78 -9.67 3.78
N GLN A 63 8.70 -8.35 4.00
CA GLN A 63 9.50 -7.36 3.27
C GLN A 63 10.95 -7.29 3.76
N ARG A 64 11.25 -7.88 4.94
CA ARG A 64 12.60 -7.83 5.51
C ARG A 64 13.53 -8.76 4.74
N GLN A 65 14.63 -8.23 4.23
CA GLN A 65 15.60 -8.98 3.43
C GLN A 65 16.47 -9.94 4.28
N GLY A 66 16.75 -9.60 5.54
CA GLY A 66 17.45 -10.48 6.48
C GLY A 66 18.91 -10.76 6.17
N THR A 67 19.62 -9.83 5.54
CA THR A 67 21.01 -9.98 5.08
C THR A 67 22.06 -9.62 6.13
N ALA A 68 21.65 -9.15 7.31
CA ALA A 68 22.59 -8.80 8.37
C ALA A 68 23.45 -10.00 8.76
N SER A 69 24.78 -9.86 8.72
CA SER A 69 25.74 -10.90 9.06
C SER A 69 26.90 -10.35 9.86
N ALA A 70 27.28 -11.03 10.92
CA ALA A 70 28.49 -10.76 11.67
C ALA A 70 29.39 -12.00 11.64
N GLN A 71 30.71 -11.78 11.56
CA GLN A 71 31.67 -12.86 11.53
C GLN A 71 31.91 -13.42 12.94
N THR A 72 31.81 -14.73 13.09
CA THR A 72 32.23 -15.45 14.27
C THR A 72 33.76 -15.62 14.31
N ARG A 73 34.31 -16.03 15.43
CA ARG A 73 35.76 -16.26 15.55
C ARG A 73 36.32 -17.28 14.57
N SER A 74 35.48 -18.18 14.05
CA SER A 74 35.88 -19.16 13.02
C SER A 74 35.94 -18.56 11.62
N GLU A 75 35.08 -17.56 11.35
CA GLU A 75 34.94 -16.92 10.03
C GLU A 75 35.90 -15.74 9.85
N VAL A 76 36.37 -15.12 10.95
CA VAL A 76 37.36 -14.03 10.88
C VAL A 76 38.65 -14.56 10.30
N THR A 77 39.15 -13.89 9.25
CA THR A 77 40.43 -14.18 8.64
C THR A 77 41.55 -13.84 9.62
N GLY A 78 42.46 -14.77 9.88
CA GLY A 78 43.58 -14.57 10.78
C GLY A 78 44.14 -15.88 11.28
N THR A 79 45.30 -15.82 11.95
CA THR A 79 45.98 -16.99 12.49
C THR A 79 45.17 -17.67 13.59
N THR A 80 45.20 -18.99 13.62
CA THR A 80 44.63 -19.81 14.70
C THR A 80 45.69 -20.14 15.76
N GLN A 81 46.96 -19.74 15.53
CA GLN A 81 48.06 -20.01 16.45
C GLN A 81 47.80 -19.37 17.81
N LYS A 82 48.26 -20.06 18.87
CA LYS A 82 48.22 -19.54 20.22
C LYS A 82 49.12 -18.32 20.32
N VAL A 83 48.65 -17.21 20.91
CA VAL A 83 49.35 -15.92 20.97
C VAL A 83 50.71 -16.06 21.69
N TYR A 84 50.81 -16.86 22.76
CA TYR A 84 51.99 -17.15 23.51
C TYR A 84 51.89 -18.48 24.29
N ARG A 85 53.01 -18.98 24.83
CA ARG A 85 53.06 -20.21 25.60
C ARG A 85 52.17 -20.18 26.85
N GLN A 86 51.70 -21.38 27.28
CA GLN A 86 50.72 -21.55 28.35
C GLN A 86 51.15 -21.05 29.73
N LYS A 87 52.43 -21.11 30.03
CA LYS A 87 53.02 -20.73 31.34
C LYS A 87 54.33 -19.91 31.14
N GLY A 88 54.75 -19.18 32.17
CA GLY A 88 56.02 -18.44 32.18
C GLY A 88 55.99 -17.09 31.46
N THR A 89 54.81 -16.48 31.24
CA THR A 89 54.66 -15.16 30.59
C THR A 89 54.17 -14.08 31.56
N GLY A 90 53.75 -14.43 32.77
CA GLY A 90 53.13 -13.48 33.72
C GLY A 90 51.83 -12.86 33.28
N ARG A 91 51.27 -13.26 32.12
CA ARG A 91 50.02 -12.72 31.50
C ARG A 91 48.88 -13.71 31.56
N ALA A 92 47.65 -13.20 31.40
CA ALA A 92 46.48 -14.03 31.29
C ALA A 92 46.60 -15.03 30.12
N ARG A 93 46.08 -16.23 30.29
CA ARG A 93 46.16 -17.30 29.26
C ARG A 93 45.19 -17.02 28.13
N HIS A 94 45.70 -16.92 26.90
CA HIS A 94 44.92 -16.71 25.70
C HIS A 94 45.18 -17.77 24.62
N GLY A 95 44.18 -18.01 23.80
CA GLY A 95 44.30 -18.83 22.58
C GLY A 95 44.71 -17.99 21.38
N ALA A 96 43.98 -18.09 20.28
CA ALA A 96 44.18 -17.31 19.07
C ALA A 96 43.77 -15.83 19.22
N ALA A 97 44.42 -14.94 18.50
CA ALA A 97 44.15 -13.49 18.50
C ALA A 97 42.76 -13.13 17.97
N LYS A 98 42.13 -14.02 17.18
CA LYS A 98 40.75 -13.82 16.64
C LYS A 98 39.64 -14.18 17.63
N ALA A 99 39.96 -14.45 18.91
CA ALA A 99 38.94 -14.67 19.94
C ALA A 99 38.10 -13.39 20.19
N ASN A 100 36.87 -13.57 20.61
CA ASN A 100 35.90 -12.50 20.81
C ASN A 100 36.30 -11.45 21.86
N LEU A 101 37.29 -11.78 22.71
CA LEU A 101 37.86 -10.88 23.72
C LEU A 101 38.72 -9.77 23.11
N PHE A 102 39.29 -10.00 21.94
CA PHE A 102 40.23 -9.06 21.32
C PHE A 102 39.54 -8.12 20.35
N ARG A 103 40.05 -6.90 20.21
CA ARG A 103 39.68 -5.97 19.15
C ARG A 103 40.04 -6.59 17.79
N GLY A 104 39.09 -6.59 16.84
CA GLY A 104 39.26 -7.27 15.56
C GLY A 104 39.00 -8.78 15.61
N GLY A 105 38.66 -9.33 16.77
CA GLY A 105 38.19 -10.72 16.90
C GLY A 105 36.73 -10.90 16.46
N GLY A 106 36.24 -12.14 16.46
CA GLY A 106 34.87 -12.48 16.05
C GLY A 106 33.81 -11.99 17.03
N VAL A 107 32.61 -11.85 16.57
CA VAL A 107 31.42 -11.47 17.36
C VAL A 107 30.77 -12.73 17.94
N THR A 108 30.44 -12.71 19.25
CA THR A 108 29.65 -13.78 19.89
C THR A 108 28.17 -13.52 19.66
N PHE A 109 27.43 -14.53 19.16
CA PHE A 109 25.98 -14.43 18.92
C PHE A 109 25.57 -13.24 18.03
N GLY A 110 26.43 -12.86 17.08
CA GLY A 110 26.10 -11.84 16.09
C GLY A 110 24.97 -12.28 15.16
N PRO A 111 24.37 -11.34 14.44
CA PRO A 111 23.32 -11.66 13.47
C PRO A 111 23.88 -12.57 12.38
N LYS A 112 23.07 -13.49 11.92
CA LYS A 112 23.33 -14.33 10.75
C LYS A 112 22.23 -14.14 9.72
N PRO A 113 22.51 -14.21 8.42
CA PRO A 113 21.50 -14.14 7.39
C PRO A 113 20.41 -15.17 7.64
N ARG A 114 19.17 -14.71 7.66
CA ARG A 114 18.01 -15.60 7.84
C ARG A 114 16.82 -15.10 7.05
N THR A 115 15.97 -16.01 6.65
CA THR A 115 14.71 -15.69 5.99
C THR A 115 13.66 -15.27 7.02
N PHE A 116 13.03 -14.13 6.78
CA PHE A 116 11.88 -13.65 7.52
C PHE A 116 10.61 -14.00 6.75
N SER A 117 10.13 -15.23 6.87
CA SER A 117 8.95 -15.69 6.14
C SER A 117 7.85 -16.10 7.11
N LEU A 118 6.71 -15.41 7.01
CA LEU A 118 5.48 -15.76 7.72
C LEU A 118 4.37 -15.94 6.69
N SER A 119 3.39 -16.81 6.99
CA SER A 119 2.28 -17.05 6.09
C SER A 119 0.94 -16.99 6.82
N LEU A 120 -0.09 -16.62 6.07
CA LEU A 120 -1.50 -16.68 6.46
C LEU A 120 -2.26 -17.60 5.49
N ASN A 121 -3.31 -18.23 5.96
CA ASN A 121 -4.18 -19.04 5.13
C ASN A 121 -4.86 -18.20 4.04
N LYS A 122 -5.13 -18.78 2.87
CA LYS A 122 -5.78 -18.09 1.75
C LYS A 122 -7.12 -17.44 2.14
N LYS A 123 -7.95 -18.13 2.94
CA LYS A 123 -9.24 -17.62 3.43
C LYS A 123 -9.03 -16.38 4.33
N GLN A 124 -8.05 -16.39 5.22
CA GLN A 124 -7.72 -15.25 6.09
C GLN A 124 -7.26 -14.04 5.30
N LYS A 125 -6.41 -14.24 4.28
CA LYS A 125 -5.97 -13.14 3.38
C LYS A 125 -7.14 -12.49 2.67
N LYS A 126 -8.06 -13.29 2.09
CA LYS A 126 -9.26 -12.80 1.41
C LYS A 126 -10.17 -12.05 2.38
N GLN A 127 -10.41 -12.60 3.56
CA GLN A 127 -11.23 -11.96 4.57
C GLN A 127 -10.63 -10.64 5.07
N ALA A 128 -9.30 -10.57 5.28
CA ALA A 128 -8.62 -9.34 5.65
C ALA A 128 -8.79 -8.24 4.60
N LEU A 129 -8.74 -8.59 3.29
CA LEU A 129 -9.00 -7.64 2.20
C LEU A 129 -10.44 -7.11 2.26
N PHE A 130 -11.42 -7.98 2.40
CA PHE A 130 -12.81 -7.56 2.46
C PHE A 130 -13.12 -6.68 3.67
N ILE A 131 -12.52 -6.97 4.83
CA ILE A 131 -12.64 -6.11 6.01
C ILE A 131 -12.02 -4.73 5.76
N ALA A 132 -10.83 -4.67 5.16
CA ALA A 132 -10.16 -3.39 4.85
C ALA A 132 -11.01 -2.54 3.87
N LEU A 133 -11.58 -3.16 2.84
CA LEU A 133 -12.48 -2.49 1.90
C LEU A 133 -13.76 -2.02 2.58
N SER A 134 -14.35 -2.84 3.48
CA SER A 134 -15.56 -2.47 4.24
C SER A 134 -15.29 -1.28 5.15
N GLN A 135 -14.13 -1.20 5.83
CA GLN A 135 -13.74 -0.04 6.65
C GLN A 135 -13.64 1.24 5.80
N LYS A 136 -13.07 1.16 4.58
CA LYS A 136 -13.02 2.30 3.66
C LYS A 136 -14.40 2.72 3.18
N ALA A 137 -15.30 1.78 2.90
CA ALA A 137 -16.67 2.05 2.52
C ALA A 137 -17.46 2.73 3.66
N HIS A 138 -17.34 2.23 4.90
CA HIS A 138 -17.99 2.84 6.07
C HIS A 138 -17.48 4.26 6.34
N SER A 139 -16.19 4.51 6.12
CA SER A 139 -15.58 5.84 6.27
C SER A 139 -15.88 6.76 5.07
N LYS A 140 -16.59 6.30 4.03
CA LYS A 140 -16.88 7.04 2.78
C LYS A 140 -15.62 7.53 2.05
N ASN A 141 -14.53 6.81 2.16
CA ASN A 141 -13.24 7.10 1.55
C ASN A 141 -13.03 6.30 0.26
N ILE A 142 -14.12 5.91 -0.41
CA ILE A 142 -14.09 5.25 -1.72
C ILE A 142 -14.77 6.15 -2.74
N ARG A 143 -14.15 6.26 -3.91
CA ARG A 143 -14.67 7.01 -5.07
C ARG A 143 -14.48 6.20 -6.34
N VAL A 144 -15.23 6.51 -7.37
CA VAL A 144 -15.06 5.97 -8.73
C VAL A 144 -14.69 7.13 -9.65
N LEU A 145 -13.67 6.95 -10.46
CA LEU A 145 -13.23 7.93 -11.46
C LEU A 145 -13.54 7.40 -12.85
N ASP A 146 -14.26 8.19 -13.64
CA ASP A 146 -14.46 7.97 -15.06
C ASP A 146 -13.30 8.59 -15.84
N THR A 147 -12.58 7.78 -16.62
CA THR A 147 -11.40 8.19 -17.37
C THR A 147 -11.63 8.43 -18.85
N THR A 148 -12.88 8.43 -19.31
CA THR A 148 -13.23 8.66 -20.72
C THR A 148 -12.57 9.92 -21.31
N GLU A 149 -12.30 10.95 -20.49
CA GLU A 149 -11.68 12.21 -20.90
C GLU A 149 -10.12 12.20 -20.94
N ILE A 150 -9.45 11.13 -20.51
CA ILE A 150 -7.96 11.12 -20.43
C ILE A 150 -7.34 11.06 -21.81
N GLY A 151 -8.01 10.47 -22.80
CA GLY A 151 -7.47 10.34 -24.14
C GLY A 151 -6.18 9.49 -24.21
N LYS A 152 -5.54 9.43 -25.37
CA LYS A 152 -4.31 8.63 -25.60
C LYS A 152 -3.04 9.29 -25.06
N GLU A 153 -3.05 10.58 -24.78
CA GLU A 153 -1.86 11.32 -24.31
C GLU A 153 -1.83 11.44 -22.79
N PRO A 154 -0.77 10.98 -22.11
CA PRO A 154 -0.62 11.14 -20.68
C PRO A 154 -0.39 12.62 -20.31
N LYS A 155 -1.23 13.17 -19.43
CA LYS A 155 -1.12 14.57 -18.95
C LYS A 155 -1.29 14.65 -17.43
N THR A 156 -0.20 14.83 -16.69
CA THR A 156 -0.19 14.97 -15.22
C THR A 156 -1.06 16.13 -14.75
N LYS A 157 -1.14 17.23 -15.53
CA LYS A 157 -1.94 18.42 -15.20
C LYS A 157 -3.42 18.09 -14.97
N LYS A 158 -3.99 17.15 -15.74
CA LYS A 158 -5.41 16.74 -15.58
C LYS A 158 -5.64 16.05 -14.23
N ILE A 159 -4.73 15.14 -13.83
CA ILE A 159 -4.83 14.42 -12.56
C ILE A 159 -4.64 15.38 -11.37
N VAL A 160 -3.67 16.28 -11.45
CA VAL A 160 -3.47 17.30 -10.40
C VAL A 160 -4.70 18.21 -10.27
N ALA A 161 -5.32 18.60 -11.39
CA ALA A 161 -6.56 19.39 -11.36
C ALA A 161 -7.71 18.62 -10.68
N PHE A 162 -7.86 17.32 -10.97
CA PHE A 162 -8.82 16.45 -10.32
C PHE A 162 -8.57 16.36 -8.80
N LEU A 163 -7.32 16.10 -8.36
CA LEU A 163 -6.97 16.00 -6.95
C LEU A 163 -7.26 17.30 -6.19
N LYS A 164 -7.00 18.46 -6.81
CA LYS A 164 -7.33 19.78 -6.24
C LYS A 164 -8.84 20.01 -6.16
N ALA A 165 -9.58 19.66 -7.21
CA ALA A 165 -11.04 19.84 -7.24
C ALA A 165 -11.79 18.95 -6.24
N THR A 166 -11.16 17.84 -5.81
CA THR A 166 -11.74 16.91 -4.84
C THR A 166 -11.14 16.98 -3.45
N ASP A 167 -10.30 18.00 -3.16
CA ASP A 167 -9.59 18.21 -1.88
C ASP A 167 -8.74 16.99 -1.44
N LEU A 168 -8.10 16.33 -2.39
CA LEU A 168 -7.26 15.15 -2.17
C LEU A 168 -5.76 15.41 -2.30
N ASN A 169 -5.35 16.65 -2.59
CA ASN A 169 -3.96 16.99 -2.90
C ASN A 169 -2.97 16.60 -1.77
N ASP A 170 -3.39 16.69 -0.51
CA ASP A 170 -2.54 16.42 0.66
C ASP A 170 -2.70 15.00 1.22
N LYS A 171 -3.66 14.23 0.74
CA LYS A 171 -3.96 12.89 1.19
C LYS A 171 -3.20 11.85 0.39
N LYS A 172 -2.94 10.70 1.00
CA LYS A 172 -2.46 9.52 0.28
C LYS A 172 -3.62 8.90 -0.49
N VAL A 173 -3.51 8.83 -1.80
CA VAL A 173 -4.55 8.33 -2.71
C VAL A 173 -4.05 7.06 -3.41
N LEU A 174 -4.87 6.01 -3.39
CA LEU A 174 -4.63 4.78 -4.12
C LEU A 174 -5.60 4.68 -5.29
N PHE A 175 -5.07 4.67 -6.51
CA PHE A 175 -5.84 4.36 -7.70
C PHE A 175 -5.80 2.86 -8.00
N VAL A 176 -6.96 2.28 -8.23
CA VAL A 176 -7.12 0.87 -8.58
C VAL A 176 -7.59 0.78 -10.02
N LEU A 177 -6.80 0.15 -10.88
CA LEU A 177 -7.12 -0.07 -12.30
C LEU A 177 -7.37 -1.56 -12.57
N SER A 178 -8.19 -1.86 -13.57
CA SER A 178 -8.34 -3.23 -14.06
C SER A 178 -7.04 -3.75 -14.68
N LYS A 179 -6.36 -2.92 -15.52
CA LYS A 179 -5.06 -3.24 -16.14
C LYS A 179 -4.11 -2.05 -16.04
N VAL A 180 -2.88 -2.32 -15.63
CA VAL A 180 -1.83 -1.29 -15.46
C VAL A 180 -0.94 -1.16 -16.70
N GLU A 181 -0.77 -2.23 -17.48
CA GLU A 181 0.14 -2.27 -18.62
C GLU A 181 -0.23 -1.24 -19.70
N LYS A 182 0.78 -0.44 -20.14
CA LYS A 182 0.66 0.56 -21.20
C LYS A 182 -0.50 1.55 -21.05
N ASN A 183 -0.94 1.80 -19.81
CA ASN A 183 -2.06 2.71 -19.56
C ASN A 183 -1.55 4.17 -19.45
N PRO A 184 -2.05 5.12 -20.28
CA PRO A 184 -1.68 6.54 -20.20
C PRO A 184 -1.97 7.15 -18.83
N PHE A 185 -2.97 6.64 -18.10
CA PHE A 185 -3.29 7.06 -16.75
C PHE A 185 -2.13 6.82 -15.78
N VAL A 186 -1.49 5.65 -15.84
CA VAL A 186 -0.35 5.28 -14.98
C VAL A 186 0.80 6.26 -15.20
N LEU A 187 1.14 6.55 -16.46
CA LEU A 187 2.19 7.52 -16.79
C LEU A 187 1.86 8.93 -16.28
N SER A 188 0.57 9.28 -16.26
CA SER A 188 0.11 10.59 -15.74
C SER A 188 0.19 10.73 -14.24
N THR A 189 0.19 9.62 -13.50
CA THR A 189 0.15 9.59 -12.01
C THR A 189 1.51 9.35 -11.37
N GLN A 190 2.44 8.65 -12.03
CA GLN A 190 3.73 8.21 -11.46
C GLN A 190 4.58 9.33 -10.85
N ASN A 191 4.50 10.56 -11.37
CA ASN A 191 5.29 11.70 -10.88
C ASN A 191 4.58 12.49 -9.76
N ILE A 192 3.40 12.07 -9.31
CA ILE A 192 2.65 12.80 -8.30
C ILE A 192 2.94 12.19 -6.93
N GLN A 193 3.41 13.01 -5.99
CA GLN A 193 3.65 12.56 -4.61
C GLN A 193 2.35 12.11 -3.94
N LYS A 194 2.43 11.13 -3.04
CA LYS A 194 1.30 10.57 -2.26
C LYS A 194 0.21 9.90 -3.12
N VAL A 195 0.50 9.62 -4.39
CA VAL A 195 -0.40 8.92 -5.30
C VAL A 195 0.24 7.62 -5.73
N ASP A 196 -0.42 6.52 -5.44
CA ASP A 196 0.00 5.19 -5.86
C ASP A 196 -1.04 4.56 -6.78
N VAL A 197 -0.59 3.68 -7.66
CA VAL A 197 -1.44 2.97 -8.62
C VAL A 197 -1.23 1.47 -8.48
N ILE A 198 -2.32 0.73 -8.36
CA ILE A 198 -2.27 -0.73 -8.25
C ILE A 198 -3.29 -1.37 -9.20
N GLN A 199 -3.01 -2.59 -9.63
CA GLN A 199 -3.96 -3.38 -10.40
C GLN A 199 -4.97 -4.06 -9.46
N ALA A 200 -6.23 -4.15 -9.86
CA ALA A 200 -7.29 -4.76 -9.05
C ALA A 200 -6.98 -6.21 -8.64
N SER A 201 -6.32 -7.00 -9.50
CA SER A 201 -5.91 -8.37 -9.19
C SER A 201 -4.79 -8.48 -8.13
N THR A 202 -4.01 -7.41 -7.90
CA THR A 202 -2.88 -7.39 -6.97
C THR A 202 -3.16 -6.58 -5.70
N ILE A 203 -4.38 -6.05 -5.57
CA ILE A 203 -4.78 -5.26 -4.39
C ILE A 203 -4.59 -6.06 -3.10
N ASN A 204 -4.02 -5.43 -2.10
CA ASN A 204 -3.77 -6.06 -0.80
C ASN A 204 -4.26 -5.17 0.36
N PRO A 205 -4.59 -5.76 1.53
CA PRO A 205 -5.10 -5.03 2.69
C PRO A 205 -4.16 -3.93 3.18
N TYR A 206 -2.85 -4.13 3.07
CA TYR A 206 -1.87 -3.14 3.53
C TYR A 206 -1.96 -1.84 2.71
N GLU A 207 -1.97 -1.94 1.39
CA GLU A 207 -2.09 -0.77 0.50
C GLU A 207 -3.42 -0.03 0.71
N VAL A 208 -4.53 -0.78 0.82
CA VAL A 208 -5.85 -0.20 1.09
C VAL A 208 -5.85 0.60 2.40
N LEU A 209 -5.20 0.11 3.46
CA LEU A 209 -5.17 0.78 4.77
C LEU A 209 -4.15 1.91 4.83
N ASN A 210 -3.01 1.77 4.14
CA ASN A 210 -1.94 2.77 4.12
C ASN A 210 -2.36 4.09 3.44
N HIS A 211 -3.30 4.01 2.49
CA HIS A 211 -3.83 5.17 1.79
C HIS A 211 -5.09 5.70 2.47
N SER A 212 -5.27 7.01 2.45
CA SER A 212 -6.46 7.66 3.03
C SER A 212 -7.69 7.44 2.16
N GLU A 213 -7.54 7.60 0.86
CA GLU A 213 -8.63 7.50 -0.12
C GLU A 213 -8.34 6.39 -1.14
N LEU A 214 -9.39 5.69 -1.54
CA LEU A 214 -9.37 4.63 -2.54
C LEU A 214 -10.19 5.06 -3.75
N ILE A 215 -9.62 5.06 -4.94
CA ILE A 215 -10.29 5.49 -6.15
C ILE A 215 -10.24 4.36 -7.18
N PHE A 216 -11.38 3.79 -7.48
CA PHE A 216 -11.52 2.84 -8.58
C PHE A 216 -11.61 3.60 -9.90
N VAL A 217 -10.83 3.16 -10.88
CA VAL A 217 -10.77 3.75 -12.21
C VAL A 217 -11.55 2.85 -13.15
N ASP A 218 -12.57 3.39 -13.79
CA ASP A 218 -13.47 2.67 -14.68
C ASP A 218 -14.10 1.42 -14.00
N ASP A 219 -14.09 0.28 -14.67
CA ASP A 219 -14.73 -0.97 -14.19
C ASP A 219 -13.84 -1.80 -13.21
N ALA A 220 -12.78 -1.23 -12.66
CA ALA A 220 -11.85 -1.96 -11.77
C ALA A 220 -12.47 -2.53 -10.49
N LYS A 221 -13.67 -2.10 -10.14
CA LYS A 221 -14.42 -2.53 -8.93
C LYS A 221 -15.09 -3.90 -9.05
N SER A 222 -15.29 -4.41 -10.26
CA SER A 222 -15.94 -5.69 -10.54
C SER A 222 -14.96 -6.82 -10.82
N THR A 223 -13.65 -6.55 -10.82
CA THR A 223 -12.56 -7.51 -11.04
C THR A 223 -12.01 -8.01 -9.72
#